data_181328775f420b157d9a6be6d7c0e3bc
#
_entry.id   181328775f420b157d9a6be6d7c0e3bc
#
_cell.length_a   1.000
_cell.length_b   1.000
_cell.length_c   1.000
_cell.angle_alpha   90.00
_cell.angle_beta   90.00
_cell.angle_gamma   90.00
#
_symmetry.space_group_name_H-M   'P 1'
#
loop_
_entity.id
_entity.type
_entity.pdbx_description
1 polymer ?
#
loop_
_entity_poly.entity_id
_entity_poly.type
_entity_poly.pdbx_seq_one_letter_code
_entity_poly.pdbx_strand_id
1 'polypeptide(L)'
;EVAYQPWQVYRQPGVFHHLPLVDYRFLRVLERLADSKVLNDYFDHNNFILNSFGGAVNNKTMDKNSYLKEIHRDVNYYIKNYPLMMNVLIMLDPFSKVNGAIEILPGSHKVREKPSADEFNTNNIQIVSNAGDVLFFNSYVWHRAGISHILDKRRALTLTYTPSYFKPQADYSEIYINLPDDMKNNFYKAVLGKSSKIVKNLDEWYIDYEK
;
A
#
# COMPACT_ATOMS: atom_id res chain seq x y z
N GLU A 1 0.30 -24.09 -7.67
CA GLU A 1 1.49 -24.15 -6.80
C GLU A 1 2.51 -23.16 -7.33
N VAL A 2 2.80 -22.12 -6.58
CA VAL A 2 3.90 -21.20 -6.91
C VAL A 2 5.19 -21.92 -6.55
N ALA A 3 6.05 -22.17 -7.54
CA ALA A 3 7.32 -22.82 -7.34
C ALA A 3 8.13 -22.11 -6.23
N TYR A 4 8.78 -22.89 -5.38
CA TYR A 4 9.67 -22.38 -4.31
C TYR A 4 10.71 -21.43 -4.90
N GLN A 5 10.79 -20.23 -4.36
CA GLN A 5 11.79 -19.23 -4.74
C GLN A 5 12.76 -19.00 -3.57
N PRO A 6 14.07 -18.84 -3.80
CA PRO A 6 15.07 -18.66 -2.72
C PRO A 6 14.75 -17.52 -1.76
N TRP A 7 14.12 -16.44 -2.23
CA TRP A 7 13.73 -15.29 -1.42
C TRP A 7 12.51 -15.56 -0.49
N GLN A 8 11.84 -16.71 -0.60
CA GLN A 8 10.74 -17.09 0.31
C GLN A 8 11.21 -17.30 1.75
N VAL A 9 12.50 -17.61 1.96
CA VAL A 9 13.10 -17.77 3.29
C VAL A 9 13.06 -16.48 4.12
N TYR A 10 13.05 -15.31 3.45
CA TYR A 10 13.01 -13.99 4.11
C TYR A 10 11.61 -13.42 4.26
N ARG A 11 10.59 -14.15 3.87
CA ARG A 11 9.20 -13.69 3.99
C ARG A 11 8.71 -13.76 5.41
N GLN A 12 8.08 -12.69 5.84
CA GLN A 12 7.27 -12.74 7.05
C GLN A 12 5.95 -13.49 6.76
N PRO A 13 5.53 -14.41 7.66
CA PRO A 13 4.27 -15.11 7.50
C PRO A 13 3.10 -14.12 7.33
N GLY A 14 2.26 -14.37 6.32
CA GLY A 14 1.09 -13.56 6.04
C GLY A 14 1.34 -12.23 5.34
N VAL A 15 2.59 -11.94 4.91
CA VAL A 15 2.93 -10.71 4.15
C VAL A 15 3.43 -11.08 2.75
N PHE A 16 2.92 -10.36 1.76
CA PHE A 16 3.30 -10.50 0.36
C PHE A 16 3.68 -9.12 -0.17
N HIS A 17 4.84 -9.01 -0.80
CA HIS A 17 5.34 -7.75 -1.33
C HIS A 17 5.32 -7.76 -2.85
N HIS A 18 5.08 -6.59 -3.44
CA HIS A 18 5.25 -6.32 -4.87
C HIS A 18 4.54 -7.32 -5.79
N LEU A 19 3.28 -7.62 -5.50
CA LEU A 19 2.47 -8.57 -6.26
C LEU A 19 2.48 -8.32 -7.78
N PRO A 20 2.48 -7.07 -8.30
CA PRO A 20 2.58 -6.82 -9.73
C PRO A 20 3.87 -7.31 -10.39
N LEU A 21 4.97 -7.48 -9.64
CA LEU A 21 6.21 -8.08 -10.16
C LEU A 21 6.09 -9.59 -10.36
N VAL A 22 5.13 -10.22 -9.68
CA VAL A 22 4.81 -11.65 -9.84
C VAL A 22 3.80 -11.86 -10.96
N ASP A 23 2.76 -11.01 -11.00
CA ASP A 23 1.71 -11.08 -12.01
C ASP A 23 1.08 -9.70 -12.22
N TYR A 24 1.22 -9.16 -13.44
CA TYR A 24 0.69 -7.84 -13.80
C TYR A 24 -0.83 -7.73 -13.62
N ARG A 25 -1.58 -8.86 -13.65
CA ARG A 25 -3.04 -8.86 -13.48
C ARG A 25 -3.50 -8.25 -12.15
N PHE A 26 -2.65 -8.24 -11.13
CA PHE A 26 -2.93 -7.49 -9.91
C PHE A 26 -3.15 -6.00 -10.16
N LEU A 27 -2.54 -5.42 -11.19
CA LEU A 27 -2.71 -4.00 -11.52
C LEU A 27 -4.14 -3.64 -11.94
N ARG A 28 -4.96 -4.62 -12.37
CA ARG A 28 -6.36 -4.39 -12.74
C ARG A 28 -7.19 -3.74 -11.61
N VAL A 29 -6.82 -4.01 -10.36
CA VAL A 29 -7.52 -3.41 -9.22
C VAL A 29 -7.34 -1.88 -9.16
N LEU A 30 -6.26 -1.35 -9.74
CA LEU A 30 -5.98 0.08 -9.77
C LEU A 30 -7.01 0.85 -10.59
N GLU A 31 -7.65 0.22 -11.59
CA GLU A 31 -8.71 0.83 -12.41
C GLU A 31 -9.90 1.28 -11.54
N ARG A 32 -10.17 0.58 -10.43
CA ARG A 32 -11.21 0.94 -9.47
C ARG A 32 -10.84 2.16 -8.61
N LEU A 33 -9.59 2.54 -8.62
CA LEU A 33 -9.03 3.66 -7.86
C LEU A 33 -8.64 4.85 -8.77
N ALA A 34 -8.74 4.70 -10.09
CA ALA A 34 -8.26 5.67 -11.08
C ALA A 34 -8.85 7.08 -10.87
N ASP A 35 -10.16 7.15 -10.61
CA ASP A 35 -10.88 8.40 -10.38
C ASP A 35 -11.12 8.68 -8.89
N SER A 36 -10.27 8.12 -8.02
CA SER A 36 -10.43 8.31 -6.58
C SER A 36 -10.25 9.77 -6.17
N LYS A 37 -11.38 10.41 -5.82
CA LYS A 37 -11.35 11.77 -5.26
C LYS A 37 -10.46 11.84 -4.01
N VAL A 38 -10.43 10.78 -3.19
CA VAL A 38 -9.62 10.73 -1.97
C VAL A 38 -8.13 10.83 -2.29
N LEU A 39 -7.63 10.10 -3.30
CA LEU A 39 -6.23 10.18 -3.70
C LEU A 39 -5.90 11.54 -4.31
N ASN A 40 -6.75 12.02 -5.21
CA ASN A 40 -6.54 13.32 -5.86
C ASN A 40 -6.52 14.47 -4.85
N ASP A 41 -7.48 14.52 -3.94
CA ASP A 41 -7.54 15.54 -2.89
C ASP A 41 -6.36 15.44 -1.92
N TYR A 42 -5.95 14.20 -1.56
CA TYR A 42 -4.83 14.01 -0.64
C TYR A 42 -3.51 14.53 -1.21
N PHE A 43 -3.26 14.32 -2.49
CA PHE A 43 -2.06 14.81 -3.17
C PHE A 43 -2.22 16.20 -3.80
N ASP A 44 -3.31 16.92 -3.48
CA ASP A 44 -3.60 18.26 -3.99
C ASP A 44 -3.56 18.32 -5.53
N HIS A 45 -4.18 17.31 -6.16
CA HIS A 45 -4.21 17.11 -7.61
C HIS A 45 -2.83 17.01 -8.30
N ASN A 46 -1.75 16.85 -7.51
CA ASN A 46 -0.43 16.59 -8.06
C ASN A 46 -0.27 15.13 -8.49
N ASN A 47 0.69 14.89 -9.37
CA ASN A 47 1.00 13.54 -9.83
C ASN A 47 1.49 12.65 -8.67
N PHE A 48 0.89 11.50 -8.52
CA PHE A 48 1.30 10.46 -7.59
C PHE A 48 1.54 9.14 -8.32
N ILE A 49 2.35 8.28 -7.73
CA ILE A 49 2.71 6.97 -8.25
C ILE A 49 2.47 5.87 -7.22
N LEU A 50 2.31 4.66 -7.70
CA LEU A 50 2.30 3.46 -6.89
C LEU A 50 3.70 3.26 -6.27
N ASN A 51 3.79 3.34 -4.95
CA ASN A 51 5.02 3.13 -4.21
C ASN A 51 5.25 1.66 -3.90
N SER A 52 4.21 0.98 -3.41
CA SER A 52 4.22 -0.47 -3.18
C SER A 52 2.84 -1.08 -3.41
N PHE A 53 2.83 -2.36 -3.71
CA PHE A 53 1.60 -3.13 -3.85
C PHE A 53 1.83 -4.53 -3.30
N GLY A 54 1.26 -4.81 -2.16
CA GLY A 54 1.38 -6.07 -1.47
C GLY A 54 0.05 -6.71 -1.11
N GLY A 55 0.11 -7.69 -0.24
CA GLY A 55 -1.04 -8.32 0.36
C GLY A 55 -0.76 -8.73 1.80
N ALA A 56 -1.78 -8.79 2.60
CA ALA A 56 -1.72 -9.23 3.97
C ALA A 56 -2.76 -10.32 4.24
N VAL A 57 -2.34 -11.35 4.97
CA VAL A 57 -3.21 -12.42 5.46
C VAL A 57 -3.08 -12.48 6.97
N ASN A 58 -4.20 -12.41 7.67
CA ASN A 58 -4.25 -12.55 9.12
C ASN A 58 -5.11 -13.75 9.51
N ASN A 59 -4.70 -14.48 10.55
CA ASN A 59 -5.46 -15.53 11.20
C ASN A 59 -4.91 -15.80 12.60
N LYS A 60 -5.53 -16.73 13.35
CA LYS A 60 -5.12 -17.10 14.70
C LYS A 60 -3.70 -17.68 14.78
N THR A 61 -3.22 -18.33 13.70
CA THR A 61 -1.89 -18.96 13.66
C THR A 61 -0.78 -18.03 13.16
N MET A 62 -1.13 -16.80 12.76
CA MET A 62 -0.12 -15.81 12.35
C MET A 62 0.88 -15.60 13.47
N ASP A 63 2.16 -15.61 13.10
CA ASP A 63 3.26 -15.39 14.04
C ASP A 63 3.02 -14.12 14.88
N LYS A 64 3.11 -14.29 16.20
CA LYS A 64 2.98 -13.17 17.15
C LYS A 64 4.07 -12.12 16.96
N ASN A 65 5.22 -12.53 16.42
CA ASN A 65 6.35 -11.64 16.13
C ASN A 65 6.25 -10.97 14.76
N SER A 66 5.15 -11.18 14.01
CA SER A 66 4.95 -10.46 12.76
C SER A 66 4.86 -8.96 13.01
N TYR A 67 5.64 -8.16 12.27
CA TYR A 67 5.63 -6.71 12.40
C TYR A 67 4.24 -6.10 12.19
N LEU A 68 3.35 -6.78 11.44
CA LEU A 68 1.97 -6.33 11.27
C LEU A 68 1.20 -6.23 12.60
N LYS A 69 1.63 -6.97 13.63
CA LYS A 69 1.00 -6.96 14.97
C LYS A 69 1.62 -5.95 15.92
N GLU A 70 2.77 -5.39 15.56
CA GLU A 70 3.36 -4.29 16.31
C GLU A 70 2.68 -2.96 15.97
N ILE A 71 2.62 -2.07 16.95
CA ILE A 71 2.16 -0.69 16.71
C ILE A 71 3.24 0.00 15.87
N HIS A 72 2.90 0.33 14.62
CA HIS A 72 3.80 0.94 13.65
C HIS A 72 3.10 2.00 12.79
N ARG A 73 3.88 2.71 12.03
CA ARG A 73 3.49 3.51 10.87
C ARG A 73 4.41 3.15 9.70
N ASP A 74 3.93 3.31 8.48
CA ASP A 74 4.66 2.78 7.32
C ASP A 74 5.80 3.68 6.85
N VAL A 75 5.89 4.89 7.37
CA VAL A 75 6.96 5.83 7.05
C VAL A 75 7.71 6.25 8.30
N ASN A 76 9.05 6.16 8.26
CA ASN A 76 9.91 6.54 9.38
C ASN A 76 10.18 8.06 9.45
N TYR A 77 10.00 8.76 8.34
CA TYR A 77 10.15 10.22 8.29
C TYR A 77 8.81 10.88 8.61
N TYR A 78 8.84 11.92 9.42
CA TYR A 78 7.67 12.72 9.74
C TYR A 78 7.88 14.16 9.26
N ILE A 79 7.06 14.58 8.33
CA ILE A 79 7.00 15.97 7.86
C ILE A 79 5.61 16.48 8.17
N LYS A 80 5.55 17.42 9.10
CA LYS A 80 4.28 17.99 9.57
C LYS A 80 3.48 18.58 8.42
N ASN A 81 2.20 18.22 8.33
CA ASN A 81 1.25 18.72 7.34
C ASN A 81 1.63 18.45 5.87
N TYR A 82 2.49 17.45 5.62
CA TYR A 82 2.88 17.08 4.26
C TYR A 82 2.25 15.75 3.85
N PRO A 83 1.56 15.67 2.69
CA PRO A 83 0.92 14.44 2.22
C PRO A 83 1.96 13.50 1.57
N LEU A 84 2.81 12.89 2.41
CA LEU A 84 3.93 12.09 1.93
C LEU A 84 3.49 10.76 1.30
N MET A 85 2.62 10.02 1.97
CA MET A 85 2.21 8.70 1.50
C MET A 85 0.79 8.38 1.99
N MET A 86 -0.03 7.85 1.09
CA MET A 86 -1.36 7.33 1.38
C MET A 86 -1.35 5.81 1.33
N ASN A 87 -1.87 5.19 2.37
CA ASN A 87 -2.17 3.76 2.40
C ASN A 87 -3.57 3.49 1.87
N VAL A 88 -3.69 2.45 1.06
CA VAL A 88 -4.97 1.92 0.59
C VAL A 88 -5.03 0.44 0.93
N LEU A 89 -6.00 0.07 1.73
CA LEU A 89 -6.27 -1.31 2.11
C LEU A 89 -7.58 -1.77 1.47
N ILE A 90 -7.52 -2.77 0.60
CA ILE A 90 -8.69 -3.34 -0.07
C ILE A 90 -9.02 -4.67 0.60
N MET A 91 -10.20 -4.77 1.18
CA MET A 91 -10.66 -5.94 1.91
C MET A 91 -11.08 -7.03 0.92
N LEU A 92 -10.37 -8.17 0.90
CA LEU A 92 -10.78 -9.34 0.11
C LEU A 92 -11.75 -10.24 0.86
N ASP A 93 -11.75 -10.14 2.19
CA ASP A 93 -12.68 -10.81 3.10
C ASP A 93 -13.31 -9.77 4.02
N PRO A 94 -14.48 -10.03 4.63
CA PRO A 94 -15.03 -9.15 5.66
C PRO A 94 -14.06 -8.99 6.84
N PHE A 95 -13.91 -7.77 7.33
CA PHE A 95 -13.12 -7.47 8.52
C PHE A 95 -14.03 -7.36 9.75
N SER A 96 -13.70 -8.07 10.80
CA SER A 96 -14.45 -8.08 12.06
C SER A 96 -13.51 -8.06 13.26
N LYS A 97 -14.05 -7.76 14.42
CA LYS A 97 -13.29 -7.85 15.67
C LYS A 97 -12.73 -9.25 15.91
N VAL A 98 -13.48 -10.29 15.52
CA VAL A 98 -13.11 -11.69 15.77
C VAL A 98 -11.97 -12.18 14.87
N ASN A 99 -11.88 -11.68 13.61
CA ASN A 99 -10.85 -12.08 12.67
C ASN A 99 -9.66 -11.11 12.59
N GLY A 100 -9.56 -10.19 13.55
CA GLY A 100 -8.43 -9.29 13.68
C GLY A 100 -8.45 -8.15 12.67
N ALA A 101 -9.57 -7.45 12.54
CA ALA A 101 -9.67 -6.21 11.80
C ALA A 101 -8.54 -5.25 12.17
N ILE A 102 -8.06 -4.45 11.22
CA ILE A 102 -7.00 -3.46 11.46
C ILE A 102 -7.41 -2.50 12.59
N GLU A 103 -6.48 -2.24 13.48
CA GLU A 103 -6.59 -1.26 14.57
C GLU A 103 -5.82 0.00 14.16
N ILE A 104 -6.46 1.14 14.24
CA ILE A 104 -5.85 2.43 13.94
C ILE A 104 -6.04 3.40 15.10
N LEU A 105 -5.09 4.29 15.33
CA LEU A 105 -5.20 5.37 16.31
C LEU A 105 -5.62 6.66 15.59
N PRO A 106 -6.87 7.10 15.67
CA PRO A 106 -7.34 8.29 14.98
C PRO A 106 -6.56 9.54 15.39
N GLY A 107 -6.25 10.39 14.39
CA GLY A 107 -5.53 11.66 14.66
C GLY A 107 -4.02 11.53 14.87
N SER A 108 -3.49 10.33 15.05
CA SER A 108 -2.07 10.08 15.33
C SER A 108 -1.11 10.48 14.20
N HIS A 109 -1.60 10.69 12.98
CA HIS A 109 -0.82 11.25 11.88
C HIS A 109 -0.34 12.68 12.11
N LYS A 110 -0.90 13.38 13.10
CA LYS A 110 -0.53 14.77 13.46
C LYS A 110 0.61 14.82 14.48
N VAL A 111 0.99 13.67 15.04
CA VAL A 111 1.96 13.55 16.12
C VAL A 111 3.16 12.74 15.64
N ARG A 112 4.37 13.24 15.92
CA ARG A 112 5.60 12.57 15.52
C ARG A 112 5.90 11.33 16.36
N GLU A 113 5.64 11.44 17.66
CA GLU A 113 6.02 10.46 18.66
C GLU A 113 5.19 9.17 18.53
N LYS A 114 5.82 8.06 18.87
CA LYS A 114 5.12 6.77 18.96
C LYS A 114 4.24 6.78 20.21
N PRO A 115 2.95 6.40 20.12
CA PRO A 115 2.11 6.27 21.30
C PRO A 115 2.63 5.15 22.21
N SER A 116 2.40 5.26 23.50
CA SER A 116 2.56 4.15 24.42
C SER A 116 1.58 3.02 24.08
N ALA A 117 1.87 1.79 24.52
CA ALA A 117 0.95 0.67 24.32
C ALA A 117 -0.42 0.94 24.98
N ASP A 118 -0.43 1.54 26.16
CA ASP A 118 -1.65 1.86 26.90
C ASP A 118 -2.47 2.94 26.17
N GLU A 119 -1.83 3.99 25.67
CA GLU A 119 -2.49 5.03 24.89
C GLU A 119 -3.11 4.44 23.61
N PHE A 120 -2.35 3.62 22.86
CA PHE A 120 -2.85 2.98 21.67
C PHE A 120 -4.02 2.03 21.99
N ASN A 121 -3.87 1.16 23.00
CA ASN A 121 -4.90 0.17 23.36
C ASN A 121 -6.20 0.82 23.84
N THR A 122 -6.12 1.96 24.51
CA THR A 122 -7.27 2.70 25.01
C THR A 122 -8.03 3.44 23.92
N ASN A 123 -7.30 4.01 22.94
CA ASN A 123 -7.88 4.99 22.00
C ASN A 123 -7.92 4.51 20.54
N ASN A 124 -7.44 3.29 20.23
CA ASN A 124 -7.57 2.74 18.88
C ASN A 124 -9.02 2.42 18.55
N ILE A 125 -9.29 2.38 17.25
CA ILE A 125 -10.54 1.84 16.71
C ILE A 125 -10.23 0.68 15.77
N GLN A 126 -11.06 -0.37 15.81
CA GLN A 126 -11.02 -1.46 14.85
C GLN A 126 -11.93 -1.13 13.65
N ILE A 127 -11.40 -1.27 12.45
CA ILE A 127 -12.14 -1.02 11.22
C ILE A 127 -12.88 -2.28 10.80
N VAL A 128 -14.17 -2.35 11.15
CA VAL A 128 -15.08 -3.41 10.70
C VAL A 128 -15.63 -3.01 9.34
N SER A 129 -15.58 -3.93 8.36
CA SER A 129 -15.96 -3.64 6.97
C SER A 129 -16.33 -4.91 6.21
N ASN A 130 -16.95 -4.76 5.05
CA ASN A 130 -17.30 -5.85 4.16
C ASN A 130 -16.17 -6.17 3.18
N ALA A 131 -16.22 -7.35 2.56
CA ALA A 131 -15.39 -7.63 1.40
C ALA A 131 -15.72 -6.64 0.27
N GLY A 132 -14.68 -6.11 -0.38
CA GLY A 132 -14.79 -5.07 -1.42
C GLY A 132 -14.67 -3.64 -0.88
N ASP A 133 -14.81 -3.41 0.42
CA ASP A 133 -14.59 -2.09 1.00
C ASP A 133 -13.12 -1.68 0.88
N VAL A 134 -12.89 -0.36 0.79
CA VAL A 134 -11.56 0.23 0.66
C VAL A 134 -11.33 1.24 1.78
N LEU A 135 -10.27 1.04 2.55
CA LEU A 135 -9.82 1.97 3.57
C LEU A 135 -8.64 2.78 3.06
N PHE A 136 -8.80 4.10 3.08
CA PHE A 136 -7.72 5.06 2.84
C PHE A 136 -7.26 5.64 4.17
N PHE A 137 -5.95 5.64 4.42
CA PHE A 137 -5.41 6.30 5.62
C PHE A 137 -4.01 6.83 5.37
N ASN A 138 -3.72 7.96 5.99
CA ASN A 138 -2.41 8.59 5.93
C ASN A 138 -1.36 7.66 6.55
N SER A 139 -0.24 7.43 5.86
CA SER A 139 0.82 6.50 6.30
C SER A 139 1.53 6.92 7.60
N TYR A 140 1.26 8.11 8.10
CA TYR A 140 1.69 8.53 9.45
C TYR A 140 0.79 8.00 10.58
N VAL A 141 -0.39 7.46 10.26
CA VAL A 141 -1.29 6.90 11.28
C VAL A 141 -0.64 5.70 11.93
N TRP A 142 -0.57 5.69 13.27
CA TRP A 142 -0.16 4.52 14.04
C TRP A 142 -1.26 3.47 13.98
N HIS A 143 -0.87 2.25 13.60
CA HIS A 143 -1.80 1.15 13.37
C HIS A 143 -1.13 -0.21 13.60
N ARG A 144 -1.95 -1.26 13.61
CA ARG A 144 -1.50 -2.66 13.60
C ARG A 144 -2.61 -3.59 13.09
N ALA A 145 -2.26 -4.81 12.72
CA ALA A 145 -3.25 -5.86 12.54
C ALA A 145 -3.83 -6.27 13.90
N GLY A 146 -5.15 -6.31 14.01
CA GLY A 146 -5.82 -6.79 15.21
C GLY A 146 -5.55 -8.27 15.45
N ILE A 147 -5.84 -8.73 16.68
CA ILE A 147 -5.69 -10.13 17.06
C ILE A 147 -6.84 -10.94 16.44
N SER A 148 -6.49 -11.98 15.66
CA SER A 148 -7.47 -12.93 15.17
C SER A 148 -7.66 -14.07 16.17
N HIS A 149 -8.91 -14.40 16.43
CA HIS A 149 -9.32 -15.50 17.32
C HIS A 149 -9.76 -16.75 16.54
N ILE A 150 -9.82 -16.66 15.19
CA ILE A 150 -10.28 -17.73 14.31
C ILE A 150 -9.17 -18.21 13.37
N LEU A 151 -9.30 -19.43 12.88
CA LEU A 151 -8.35 -20.03 11.94
C LEU A 151 -8.54 -19.54 10.51
N ASP A 152 -9.75 -19.09 10.17
CA ASP A 152 -10.06 -18.59 8.84
C ASP A 152 -9.18 -17.39 8.51
N LYS A 153 -8.76 -17.36 7.26
CA LYS A 153 -7.87 -16.31 6.74
C LYS A 153 -8.67 -15.04 6.47
N ARG A 154 -8.17 -13.92 6.94
CA ARG A 154 -8.60 -12.58 6.55
C ARG A 154 -7.55 -11.96 5.63
N ARG A 155 -7.91 -11.73 4.38
CA ARG A 155 -7.01 -11.28 3.30
C ARG A 155 -7.32 -9.84 2.93
N ALA A 156 -6.27 -9.11 2.61
CA ALA A 156 -6.37 -7.76 2.03
C ALA A 156 -5.26 -7.55 1.00
N LEU A 157 -5.51 -6.65 0.04
CA LEU A 157 -4.45 -6.02 -0.74
C LEU A 157 -4.03 -4.73 -0.04
N THR A 158 -2.74 -4.47 -0.05
CA THR A 158 -2.13 -3.30 0.58
C THR A 158 -1.38 -2.50 -0.49
N LEU A 159 -1.79 -1.28 -0.72
CA LEU A 159 -1.16 -0.40 -1.69
C LEU A 159 -0.70 0.87 -0.98
N THR A 160 0.40 1.43 -1.44
CA THR A 160 0.83 2.75 -1.01
C THR A 160 1.09 3.64 -2.21
N TYR A 161 0.70 4.91 -2.10
CA TYR A 161 0.95 5.92 -3.11
C TYR A 161 1.79 7.05 -2.53
N THR A 162 2.71 7.57 -3.34
CA THR A 162 3.55 8.72 -3.00
C THR A 162 3.54 9.74 -4.15
N PRO A 163 3.91 11.02 -3.89
CA PRO A 163 4.20 11.94 -4.97
C PRO A 163 5.22 11.35 -5.95
N SER A 164 5.10 11.68 -7.23
CA SER A 164 5.90 11.09 -8.31
C SER A 164 7.41 11.33 -8.23
N TYR A 165 7.85 12.30 -7.44
CA TYR A 165 9.26 12.61 -7.21
C TYR A 165 9.89 11.84 -6.02
N PHE A 166 9.10 11.03 -5.29
CA PHE A 166 9.64 10.09 -4.30
C PHE A 166 10.00 8.77 -4.97
N LYS A 167 11.16 8.23 -4.59
CA LYS A 167 11.58 6.92 -5.09
C LYS A 167 10.64 5.83 -4.54
N PRO A 168 9.97 5.05 -5.41
CA PRO A 168 9.12 3.96 -4.98
C PRO A 168 9.94 2.79 -4.41
N GLN A 169 9.30 1.90 -3.66
CA GLN A 169 9.94 0.69 -3.13
C GLN A 169 10.32 -0.30 -4.22
N ALA A 170 9.57 -0.31 -5.34
CA ALA A 170 9.87 -1.11 -6.52
C ALA A 170 9.67 -0.26 -7.78
N ASP A 171 10.47 -0.53 -8.80
CA ASP A 171 10.30 0.10 -10.11
C ASP A 171 9.20 -0.62 -10.89
N TYR A 172 8.00 -0.06 -10.85
CA TYR A 172 6.87 -0.58 -11.62
C TYR A 172 6.83 -0.03 -13.05
N SER A 173 7.65 0.96 -13.39
CA SER A 173 7.64 1.60 -14.71
C SER A 173 8.01 0.62 -15.84
N GLU A 174 8.85 -0.36 -15.54
CA GLU A 174 9.25 -1.39 -16.50
C GLU A 174 8.12 -2.39 -16.79
N ILE A 175 7.19 -2.61 -15.85
CA ILE A 175 6.02 -3.47 -16.09
C ILE A 175 5.15 -2.89 -17.21
N TYR A 176 5.04 -1.55 -17.28
CA TYR A 176 4.22 -0.86 -18.28
C TYR A 176 4.55 -1.27 -19.71
N ILE A 177 5.82 -1.52 -20.01
CA ILE A 177 6.29 -1.89 -21.35
C ILE A 177 5.65 -3.20 -21.82
N ASN A 178 5.47 -4.15 -20.89
CA ASN A 178 4.98 -5.50 -21.14
C ASN A 178 3.49 -5.69 -20.84
N LEU A 179 2.76 -4.61 -20.52
CA LEU A 179 1.33 -4.68 -20.33
C LEU A 179 0.61 -5.02 -21.63
N PRO A 180 -0.54 -5.71 -21.59
CA PRO A 180 -1.40 -5.85 -22.75
C PRO A 180 -1.95 -4.49 -23.21
N ASP A 181 -2.33 -4.40 -24.48
CA ASP A 181 -2.67 -3.11 -25.12
C ASP A 181 -3.84 -2.40 -24.45
N ASP A 182 -4.83 -3.13 -23.92
CA ASP A 182 -5.96 -2.58 -23.17
C ASP A 182 -5.57 -1.93 -21.83
N MET A 183 -4.38 -2.22 -21.32
CA MET A 183 -3.78 -1.59 -20.14
C MET A 183 -2.73 -0.52 -20.46
N LYS A 184 -2.33 -0.36 -21.73
CA LYS A 184 -1.38 0.67 -22.17
C LYS A 184 -2.07 2.00 -22.39
N ASN A 185 -2.43 2.68 -21.30
CA ASN A 185 -3.09 3.97 -21.33
C ASN A 185 -2.40 4.98 -20.40
N ASN A 186 -2.86 6.24 -20.43
CA ASN A 186 -2.26 7.32 -19.64
C ASN A 186 -2.36 7.09 -18.13
N PHE A 187 -3.41 6.44 -17.66
CA PHE A 187 -3.57 6.12 -16.24
C PHE A 187 -2.45 5.19 -15.77
N TYR A 188 -2.26 4.03 -16.42
CA TYR A 188 -1.19 3.10 -16.06
C TYR A 188 0.19 3.70 -16.29
N LYS A 189 0.37 4.50 -17.37
CA LYS A 189 1.62 5.20 -17.62
C LYS A 189 1.99 6.14 -16.46
N ALA A 190 1.02 6.87 -15.92
CA ALA A 190 1.22 7.78 -14.80
C ALA A 190 1.43 7.03 -13.48
N VAL A 191 0.48 6.17 -13.10
CA VAL A 191 0.46 5.52 -11.78
C VAL A 191 1.63 4.55 -11.56
N LEU A 192 2.15 3.94 -12.63
CA LEU A 192 3.35 3.09 -12.56
C LEU A 192 4.67 3.87 -12.63
N GLY A 193 4.62 5.20 -12.69
CA GLY A 193 5.79 6.07 -12.70
C GLY A 193 6.51 6.17 -14.05
N LYS A 194 5.93 5.64 -15.14
CA LYS A 194 6.56 5.73 -16.46
C LYS A 194 6.67 7.18 -16.97
N SER A 195 5.71 8.04 -16.61
CA SER A 195 5.73 9.48 -16.91
C SER A 195 6.70 10.27 -16.04
N SER A 196 7.19 9.68 -14.94
CA SER A 196 8.12 10.29 -13.99
C SER A 196 9.50 9.60 -14.01
N LYS A 197 9.80 8.90 -15.11
CA LYS A 197 11.05 8.15 -15.28
C LYS A 197 12.25 9.09 -15.16
N ILE A 198 13.28 8.64 -14.44
CA ILE A 198 14.58 9.30 -14.41
C ILE A 198 15.26 9.05 -15.75
N VAL A 199 15.58 10.11 -16.47
CA VAL A 199 16.34 10.03 -17.73
C VAL A 199 17.80 9.68 -17.45
N LYS A 200 18.40 8.85 -18.28
CA LYS A 200 19.78 8.35 -18.09
C LYS A 200 20.83 9.20 -18.79
N ASN A 201 20.43 10.00 -19.78
CA ASN A 201 21.30 10.83 -20.59
C ASN A 201 20.51 11.99 -21.22
N LEU A 202 21.22 12.91 -21.88
CA LEU A 202 20.61 14.09 -22.50
C LEU A 202 19.74 13.75 -23.72
N ASP A 203 20.06 12.69 -24.45
CA ASP A 203 19.25 12.29 -25.60
C ASP A 203 17.86 11.84 -25.14
N GLU A 204 17.78 11.03 -24.05
CA GLU A 204 16.49 10.68 -23.45
C GLU A 204 15.73 11.92 -22.95
N TRP A 205 16.44 12.92 -22.41
CA TRP A 205 15.83 14.16 -21.94
C TRP A 205 15.16 14.94 -23.06
N TYR A 206 15.86 15.12 -24.18
CA TYR A 206 15.34 15.94 -25.30
C TYR A 206 14.27 15.20 -26.12
N ILE A 207 14.34 13.87 -26.27
CA ILE A 207 13.31 13.09 -26.97
C ILE A 207 11.93 13.19 -26.30
N ASP A 208 11.88 13.29 -24.99
CA ASP A 208 10.61 13.41 -24.26
C ASP A 208 10.01 14.83 -24.33
N TYR A 209 10.78 15.85 -24.71
CA TYR A 209 10.28 17.22 -24.93
C TYR A 209 9.67 17.44 -26.31
N GLU A 210 9.92 16.57 -27.28
CA GLU A 210 9.39 16.69 -28.64
C GLU A 210 8.03 15.99 -28.84
N LYS A 211 7.44 15.45 -27.78
CA LYS A 211 6.14 14.76 -27.78
C LYS A 211 5.12 15.46 -26.89
#